data_9d81b4f31663f1b2a40e1fe1790cf132
#
_entry.id   9d81b4f31663f1b2a40e1fe1790cf132
#
_cell.length_a   1.000
_cell.length_b   1.000
_cell.length_c   1.000
_cell.angle_alpha   90.00
_cell.angle_beta   90.00
_cell.angle_gamma   90.00
#
_symmetry.space_group_name_H-M   'P 1'
#
loop_
_entity.id
_entity.type
_entity.pdbx_description
1 polymer ?
#
loop_
_entity_poly.entity_id
_entity_poly.type
_entity_poly.pdbx_seq_one_letter_code
_entity_poly.pdbx_strand_id
1 'polypeptide(L)'
;VLSSHRGVISSMFSWACISTILSEREKRLGNDDTPLASSESSILLCVPLFHATGSHVAFLMSILVGRKVVMMKKWDAGEAIKLIHEEKISDITGVPTQTWELLNHPDRDKYDLSSLKTLGGGGGPRPAKHVKLLDENFKGRPGIGYGLTETNALGTLASGDEYINNPSSAGRVVPPLTEIKIIDNDWNELEEGKIGEVVIKSESNM
;
A
#
# COMPACT_ATOMS: atom_id res chain seq x y z
N VAL A 1 10.22 -17.26 9.91
CA VAL A 1 10.98 -16.08 9.48
C VAL A 1 11.34 -15.28 10.71
N LEU A 2 12.60 -14.82 10.83
CA LEU A 2 13.12 -14.07 11.97
C LEU A 2 13.57 -12.69 11.49
N SER A 3 12.91 -11.63 11.97
CA SER A 3 13.30 -10.27 11.65
C SER A 3 14.06 -9.62 12.80
N SER A 4 15.11 -8.86 12.48
CA SER A 4 15.81 -8.03 13.45
C SER A 4 15.08 -6.70 13.67
N HIS A 5 15.27 -6.07 14.84
CA HIS A 5 14.78 -4.71 15.06
C HIS A 5 15.32 -3.72 14.02
N ARG A 6 16.57 -3.88 13.59
CA ARG A 6 17.18 -3.07 12.54
C ARG A 6 16.40 -3.21 11.22
N GLY A 7 16.10 -4.44 10.80
CA GLY A 7 15.34 -4.68 9.56
C GLY A 7 13.94 -4.06 9.59
N VAL A 8 13.22 -4.22 10.71
CA VAL A 8 11.89 -3.60 10.90
C VAL A 8 11.98 -2.08 10.86
N ILE A 9 12.91 -1.48 11.59
CA ILE A 9 13.09 -0.02 11.64
C ILE A 9 13.48 0.52 10.27
N SER A 10 14.37 -0.16 9.54
CA SER A 10 14.77 0.23 8.17
C SER A 10 13.59 0.23 7.22
N SER A 11 12.72 -0.79 7.30
CA SER A 11 11.47 -0.84 6.53
C SER A 11 10.56 0.34 6.88
N MET A 12 10.36 0.63 8.15
CA MET A 12 9.52 1.73 8.63
C MET A 12 9.99 3.09 8.09
N PHE A 13 11.30 3.37 8.19
CA PHE A 13 11.87 4.61 7.66
C PHE A 13 11.78 4.71 6.14
N SER A 14 11.92 3.60 5.41
CA SER A 14 11.74 3.60 3.96
C SER A 14 10.28 3.90 3.57
N TRP A 15 9.30 3.34 4.29
CA TRP A 15 7.88 3.67 4.09
C TRP A 15 7.59 5.14 4.43
N ALA A 16 8.17 5.70 5.49
CA ALA A 16 8.03 7.11 5.82
C ALA A 16 8.67 8.00 4.75
N CYS A 17 9.85 7.63 4.26
CA CYS A 17 10.55 8.35 3.20
C CYS A 17 9.73 8.41 1.90
N ILE A 18 9.24 7.27 1.39
CA ILE A 18 8.43 7.26 0.17
C ILE A 18 7.11 8.01 0.37
N SER A 19 6.49 7.92 1.54
CA SER A 19 5.31 8.69 1.87
C SER A 19 5.57 10.20 1.73
N THR A 20 6.69 10.68 2.26
CA THR A 20 7.09 12.09 2.16
C THR A 20 7.38 12.51 0.72
N ILE A 21 8.08 11.66 -0.05
CA ILE A 21 8.39 11.91 -1.46
C ILE A 21 7.10 12.03 -2.29
N LEU A 22 6.17 11.11 -2.09
CA LEU A 22 4.90 11.12 -2.82
C LEU A 22 4.04 12.33 -2.43
N SER A 23 3.98 12.70 -1.15
CA SER A 23 3.28 13.90 -0.70
C SER A 23 3.86 15.16 -1.32
N GLU A 24 5.17 15.31 -1.32
CA GLU A 24 5.84 16.46 -1.92
C GLU A 24 5.64 16.53 -3.44
N ARG A 25 5.65 15.37 -4.11
CA ARG A 25 5.32 15.28 -5.54
C ARG A 25 3.91 15.76 -5.84
N GLU A 26 2.91 15.29 -5.10
CA GLU A 26 1.52 15.69 -5.29
C GLU A 26 1.31 17.18 -5.04
N LYS A 27 1.93 17.74 -4.01
CA LYS A 27 1.94 19.21 -3.77
C LYS A 27 2.48 20.00 -4.96
N ARG A 28 3.60 19.56 -5.54
CA ARG A 28 4.20 20.20 -6.73
C ARG A 28 3.31 20.10 -7.97
N LEU A 29 2.46 19.07 -8.05
CA LEU A 29 1.47 18.91 -9.11
C LEU A 29 0.17 19.68 -8.86
N GLY A 30 0.07 20.40 -7.73
CA GLY A 30 -1.13 21.16 -7.36
C GLY A 30 -2.24 20.32 -6.73
N ASN A 31 -1.94 19.09 -6.33
CA ASN A 31 -2.87 18.17 -5.67
C ASN A 31 -2.67 18.24 -4.15
N ASP A 32 -3.25 19.25 -3.49
CA ASP A 32 -3.09 19.44 -2.04
C ASP A 32 -3.75 18.37 -1.16
N ASP A 33 -4.60 17.53 -1.72
CA ASP A 33 -5.49 16.62 -0.99
C ASP A 33 -4.96 15.19 -0.81
N THR A 34 -3.71 14.90 -1.11
CA THR A 34 -3.18 13.54 -0.96
C THR A 34 -2.52 13.37 0.41
N PRO A 35 -3.24 12.93 1.44
CA PRO A 35 -2.61 12.62 2.71
C PRO A 35 -1.95 11.27 2.59
N LEU A 36 -0.67 11.30 2.55
CA LEU A 36 0.13 10.17 2.96
C LEU A 36 0.08 10.09 4.48
N ALA A 37 0.46 8.95 5.03
CA ALA A 37 0.38 8.69 6.45
C ALA A 37 0.81 9.92 7.28
N SER A 38 -0.12 10.49 8.00
CA SER A 38 0.05 11.68 8.83
C SER A 38 -0.79 11.55 10.10
N SER A 39 -0.58 12.43 11.08
CA SER A 39 -1.37 12.48 12.31
C SER A 39 -2.85 12.82 12.06
N GLU A 40 -3.18 13.42 10.93
CA GLU A 40 -4.56 13.77 10.55
C GLU A 40 -5.25 12.64 9.78
N SER A 41 -4.52 11.62 9.33
CA SER A 41 -5.08 10.49 8.62
C SER A 41 -5.57 9.39 9.56
N SER A 42 -6.41 8.50 9.03
CA SER A 42 -6.90 7.32 9.73
C SER A 42 -6.85 6.10 8.83
N ILE A 43 -6.46 4.96 9.39
CA ILE A 43 -6.38 3.71 8.64
C ILE A 43 -7.32 2.65 9.19
N LEU A 44 -7.96 1.90 8.28
CA LEU A 44 -8.62 0.66 8.63
C LEU A 44 -7.63 -0.48 8.65
N LEU A 45 -7.34 -1.01 9.83
CA LEU A 45 -6.51 -2.21 10.01
C LEU A 45 -7.37 -3.45 9.82
N CYS A 46 -7.38 -3.95 8.58
CA CYS A 46 -8.17 -5.09 8.13
C CYS A 46 -7.32 -6.31 7.72
N VAL A 47 -6.00 -6.24 7.96
CA VAL A 47 -5.03 -7.32 7.70
C VAL A 47 -4.48 -7.81 9.04
N PRO A 48 -4.32 -9.13 9.24
CA PRO A 48 -3.79 -9.66 10.50
C PRO A 48 -2.39 -9.13 10.85
N LEU A 49 -2.17 -8.90 12.15
CA LEU A 49 -0.89 -8.37 12.64
C LEU A 49 0.30 -9.35 12.51
N PHE A 50 0.06 -10.61 12.23
CA PHE A 50 1.13 -11.56 11.93
C PHE A 50 1.63 -11.48 10.48
N HIS A 51 0.99 -10.68 9.61
CA HIS A 51 1.49 -10.32 8.28
C HIS A 51 2.23 -8.99 8.35
N ALA A 52 3.35 -8.88 7.64
CA ALA A 52 4.14 -7.65 7.59
C ALA A 52 3.34 -6.43 7.09
N THR A 53 2.39 -6.61 6.19
CA THR A 53 1.47 -5.54 5.77
C THR A 53 0.64 -5.01 6.95
N GLY A 54 0.09 -5.89 7.77
CA GLY A 54 -0.71 -5.51 8.94
C GLY A 54 0.14 -4.90 10.05
N SER A 55 1.24 -5.57 10.43
CA SER A 55 2.10 -5.12 11.52
C SER A 55 2.96 -3.91 11.15
N HIS A 56 3.67 -3.93 10.02
CA HIS A 56 4.62 -2.89 9.67
C HIS A 56 3.95 -1.71 8.98
N VAL A 57 3.30 -1.97 7.82
CA VAL A 57 2.77 -0.89 6.97
C VAL A 57 1.53 -0.23 7.59
N ALA A 58 0.64 -1.00 8.22
CA ALA A 58 -0.56 -0.43 8.82
C ALA A 58 -0.33 0.00 10.29
N PHE A 59 0.06 -0.93 11.18
CA PHE A 59 0.07 -0.67 12.61
C PHE A 59 1.28 0.14 13.08
N LEU A 60 2.51 -0.38 12.89
CA LEU A 60 3.73 0.31 13.37
C LEU A 60 3.93 1.66 12.68
N MET A 61 3.66 1.73 11.38
CA MET A 61 3.71 3.01 10.66
C MET A 61 2.74 4.04 11.25
N SER A 62 1.56 3.61 11.69
CA SER A 62 0.59 4.51 12.33
C SER A 62 1.09 5.05 13.67
N ILE A 63 1.79 4.22 14.45
CA ILE A 63 2.43 4.67 15.69
C ILE A 63 3.53 5.70 15.40
N LEU A 64 4.35 5.45 14.37
CA LEU A 64 5.44 6.35 13.98
C LEU A 64 4.96 7.75 13.61
N VAL A 65 3.83 7.85 12.90
CA VAL A 65 3.31 9.13 12.39
C VAL A 65 2.14 9.71 13.22
N GLY A 66 1.71 9.02 14.28
CA GLY A 66 0.58 9.46 15.12
C GLY A 66 -0.79 9.31 14.47
N ARG A 67 -0.94 8.41 13.48
CA ARG A 67 -2.17 8.19 12.73
C ARG A 67 -3.20 7.39 13.53
N LYS A 68 -4.49 7.75 13.43
CA LYS A 68 -5.61 6.98 14.00
C LYS A 68 -5.68 5.59 13.37
N VAL A 69 -5.82 4.56 14.20
CA VAL A 69 -6.02 3.16 13.75
C VAL A 69 -7.39 2.68 14.17
N VAL A 70 -8.22 2.28 13.21
CA VAL A 70 -9.48 1.58 13.44
C VAL A 70 -9.28 0.10 13.12
N MET A 71 -9.55 -0.76 14.09
CA MET A 71 -9.25 -2.20 13.98
C MET A 71 -10.50 -3.03 13.75
N MET A 72 -10.45 -3.94 12.81
CA MET A 72 -11.47 -4.96 12.61
C MET A 72 -11.02 -6.30 13.19
N LYS A 73 -11.90 -7.00 13.89
CA LYS A 73 -11.61 -8.35 14.40
C LYS A 73 -11.47 -9.37 13.27
N LYS A 74 -12.28 -9.23 12.23
CA LYS A 74 -12.33 -10.07 11.04
C LYS A 74 -12.78 -9.20 9.88
N TRP A 75 -12.27 -9.47 8.69
CA TRP A 75 -12.75 -8.78 7.50
C TRP A 75 -14.21 -9.08 7.21
N ASP A 76 -14.97 -8.02 7.02
CA ASP A 76 -16.34 -7.99 6.52
C ASP A 76 -16.54 -6.67 5.77
N ALA A 77 -16.94 -6.74 4.50
CA ALA A 77 -17.01 -5.56 3.64
C ALA A 77 -18.11 -4.58 4.09
N GLY A 78 -19.23 -5.07 4.60
CA GLY A 78 -20.32 -4.24 5.11
C GLY A 78 -19.92 -3.48 6.37
N GLU A 79 -19.26 -4.15 7.31
CA GLU A 79 -18.73 -3.50 8.52
C GLU A 79 -17.61 -2.51 8.16
N ALA A 80 -16.75 -2.84 7.18
CA ALA A 80 -15.72 -1.93 6.71
C ALA A 80 -16.30 -0.64 6.14
N ILE A 81 -17.34 -0.73 5.31
CA ILE A 81 -18.08 0.42 4.75
C ILE A 81 -18.66 1.31 5.87
N LYS A 82 -19.28 0.69 6.86
CA LYS A 82 -19.83 1.39 8.01
C LYS A 82 -18.75 2.11 8.82
N LEU A 83 -17.66 1.43 9.14
CA LEU A 83 -16.52 2.02 9.86
C LEU A 83 -15.86 3.17 9.06
N ILE A 84 -15.73 3.04 7.73
CA ILE A 84 -15.22 4.12 6.88
C ILE A 84 -16.09 5.37 7.02
N HIS A 85 -17.41 5.20 6.97
CA HIS A 85 -18.37 6.29 7.13
C HIS A 85 -18.33 6.94 8.53
N GLU A 86 -18.44 6.12 9.58
CA GLU A 86 -18.57 6.59 10.96
C GLU A 86 -17.27 7.20 11.48
N GLU A 87 -16.14 6.54 11.21
CA GLU A 87 -14.82 6.90 11.72
C GLU A 87 -14.03 7.84 10.80
N LYS A 88 -14.60 8.19 9.63
CA LYS A 88 -13.99 9.02 8.58
C LYS A 88 -12.60 8.51 8.19
N ILE A 89 -12.55 7.21 7.89
CA ILE A 89 -11.30 6.55 7.53
C ILE A 89 -10.79 7.08 6.20
N SER A 90 -9.52 7.47 6.15
CA SER A 90 -8.86 8.01 4.97
C SER A 90 -8.08 6.97 4.18
N ASP A 91 -7.64 5.91 4.84
CA ASP A 91 -6.73 4.93 4.25
C ASP A 91 -7.21 3.49 4.48
N ILE A 92 -7.17 2.70 3.43
CA ILE A 92 -7.29 1.25 3.52
C ILE A 92 -6.11 0.63 2.78
N THR A 93 -5.42 -0.30 3.45
CA THR A 93 -4.34 -1.08 2.86
C THR A 93 -4.54 -2.55 3.21
N GLY A 94 -4.77 -3.36 2.18
CA GLY A 94 -5.09 -4.76 2.36
C GLY A 94 -4.76 -5.60 1.13
N VAL A 95 -5.51 -6.67 0.91
CA VAL A 95 -5.40 -7.47 -0.31
C VAL A 95 -6.39 -6.98 -1.38
N PRO A 96 -6.11 -7.16 -2.67
CA PRO A 96 -6.97 -6.68 -3.75
C PRO A 96 -8.43 -7.12 -3.68
N THR A 97 -8.71 -8.30 -3.12
CA THR A 97 -10.07 -8.82 -2.91
C THR A 97 -10.89 -7.94 -1.96
N GLN A 98 -10.28 -7.36 -0.94
CA GLN A 98 -10.98 -6.48 0.01
C GLN A 98 -11.51 -5.22 -0.67
N THR A 99 -10.70 -4.56 -1.49
CA THR A 99 -11.16 -3.39 -2.26
C THR A 99 -12.17 -3.75 -3.32
N TRP A 100 -12.12 -4.98 -3.87
CA TRP A 100 -13.13 -5.49 -4.78
C TRP A 100 -14.48 -5.73 -4.08
N GLU A 101 -14.48 -6.29 -2.88
CA GLU A 101 -15.68 -6.51 -2.07
C GLU A 101 -16.31 -5.18 -1.64
N LEU A 102 -15.52 -4.16 -1.26
CA LEU A 102 -16.03 -2.81 -1.00
C LEU A 102 -16.72 -2.21 -2.24
N LEU A 103 -16.09 -2.31 -3.40
CA LEU A 103 -16.61 -1.78 -4.66
C LEU A 103 -17.96 -2.37 -5.03
N ASN A 104 -18.15 -3.68 -4.82
CA ASN A 104 -19.34 -4.43 -5.25
C ASN A 104 -20.35 -4.65 -4.10
N HIS A 105 -20.14 -4.08 -2.92
CA HIS A 105 -21.05 -4.29 -1.80
C HIS A 105 -22.40 -3.61 -2.07
N PRO A 106 -23.55 -4.30 -1.85
CA PRO A 106 -24.88 -3.77 -2.16
C PRO A 106 -25.26 -2.53 -1.34
N ASP A 107 -24.67 -2.38 -0.17
CA ASP A 107 -24.91 -1.25 0.72
C ASP A 107 -23.91 -0.10 0.55
N ARG A 108 -22.97 -0.19 -0.40
CA ARG A 108 -21.93 0.83 -0.60
C ARG A 108 -22.51 2.24 -0.70
N ASP A 109 -23.55 2.40 -1.50
CA ASP A 109 -24.13 3.71 -1.80
C ASP A 109 -25.04 4.24 -0.69
N LYS A 110 -25.25 3.47 0.40
CA LYS A 110 -25.97 3.93 1.60
C LYS A 110 -25.08 4.72 2.55
N TYR A 111 -23.77 4.69 2.37
CA TYR A 111 -22.78 5.30 3.23
C TYR A 111 -21.89 6.29 2.48
N ASP A 112 -21.48 7.34 3.17
CA ASP A 112 -20.51 8.30 2.65
C ASP A 112 -19.08 7.76 2.81
N LEU A 113 -18.46 7.40 1.70
CA LEU A 113 -17.08 6.90 1.64
C LEU A 113 -16.10 7.97 1.11
N SER A 114 -16.53 9.23 1.06
CA SER A 114 -15.74 10.34 0.50
C SER A 114 -14.50 10.69 1.32
N SER A 115 -14.40 10.19 2.56
CA SER A 115 -13.21 10.32 3.39
C SER A 115 -12.04 9.47 2.91
N LEU A 116 -12.29 8.40 2.13
CA LEU A 116 -11.23 7.58 1.57
C LEU A 116 -10.39 8.40 0.58
N LYS A 117 -9.09 8.42 0.82
CA LYS A 117 -8.07 9.06 -0.01
C LYS A 117 -7.10 8.06 -0.63
N THR A 118 -6.88 6.92 0.06
CA THR A 118 -5.99 5.87 -0.40
C THR A 118 -6.66 4.50 -0.38
N LEU A 119 -6.62 3.80 -1.50
CA LEU A 119 -7.05 2.40 -1.64
C LEU A 119 -5.83 1.53 -1.99
N GLY A 120 -4.98 1.34 -0.99
CA GLY A 120 -3.76 0.54 -1.10
C GLY A 120 -4.05 -0.95 -1.19
N GLY A 121 -3.11 -1.66 -1.78
CA GLY A 121 -3.14 -3.12 -1.85
C GLY A 121 -1.75 -3.72 -1.93
N GLY A 122 -1.65 -5.00 -1.59
CA GLY A 122 -0.42 -5.77 -1.67
C GLY A 122 -0.68 -7.24 -1.43
N GLY A 123 0.36 -8.07 -1.45
CA GLY A 123 0.25 -9.50 -1.23
C GLY A 123 -0.42 -10.31 -2.35
N GLY A 124 -0.81 -9.68 -3.44
CA GLY A 124 -1.36 -10.33 -4.62
C GLY A 124 -1.56 -9.35 -5.79
N PRO A 125 -1.67 -9.85 -7.03
CA PRO A 125 -1.89 -9.01 -8.19
C PRO A 125 -3.32 -8.45 -8.20
N ARG A 126 -3.47 -7.22 -8.71
CA ARG A 126 -4.76 -6.58 -8.93
C ARG A 126 -5.04 -6.50 -10.45
N PRO A 127 -6.18 -7.02 -10.94
CA PRO A 127 -6.52 -6.89 -12.35
C PRO A 127 -6.60 -5.43 -12.81
N ALA A 128 -6.11 -5.11 -14.01
CA ALA A 128 -6.11 -3.74 -14.55
C ALA A 128 -7.51 -3.11 -14.57
N LYS A 129 -8.54 -3.89 -14.94
CA LYS A 129 -9.95 -3.44 -14.90
C LYS A 129 -10.37 -3.01 -13.49
N HIS A 130 -9.87 -3.67 -12.46
CA HIS A 130 -10.19 -3.34 -11.07
C HIS A 130 -9.60 -1.98 -10.65
N VAL A 131 -8.36 -1.67 -11.09
CA VAL A 131 -7.73 -0.36 -10.85
C VAL A 131 -8.60 0.77 -11.39
N LYS A 132 -9.03 0.64 -12.65
CA LYS A 132 -9.91 1.62 -13.30
C LYS A 132 -11.24 1.81 -12.56
N LEU A 133 -11.89 0.71 -12.17
CA LEU A 133 -13.15 0.78 -11.43
C LEU A 133 -13.01 1.42 -10.05
N LEU A 134 -11.89 1.21 -9.36
CA LEU A 134 -11.63 1.88 -8.10
C LEU A 134 -11.48 3.39 -8.30
N ASP A 135 -10.73 3.82 -9.30
CA ASP A 135 -10.53 5.24 -9.63
C ASP A 135 -11.83 5.94 -10.03
N GLU A 136 -12.68 5.25 -10.79
CA GLU A 136 -13.98 5.79 -11.24
C GLU A 136 -15.04 5.89 -10.13
N ASN A 137 -14.96 5.03 -9.10
CA ASN A 137 -16.01 4.88 -8.09
C ASN A 137 -15.67 5.40 -6.71
N PHE A 138 -14.41 5.69 -6.42
CA PHE A 138 -13.97 6.26 -5.16
C PHE A 138 -13.20 7.57 -5.41
N LYS A 139 -13.27 8.50 -4.47
CA LYS A 139 -12.39 9.68 -4.49
C LYS A 139 -10.94 9.33 -4.17
N GLY A 140 -10.75 8.22 -3.45
CA GLY A 140 -9.44 7.73 -3.07
C GLY A 140 -8.69 7.10 -4.24
N ARG A 141 -7.37 7.32 -4.27
CA ARG A 141 -6.50 6.84 -5.34
C ARG A 141 -6.06 5.40 -5.09
N PRO A 142 -6.15 4.52 -6.10
CA PRO A 142 -5.64 3.17 -5.98
C PRO A 142 -4.11 3.14 -5.92
N GLY A 143 -3.58 2.18 -5.16
CA GLY A 143 -2.15 1.90 -5.08
C GLY A 143 -1.89 0.41 -4.91
N ILE A 144 -0.69 -0.03 -5.25
CA ILE A 144 -0.24 -1.40 -5.03
C ILE A 144 1.23 -1.41 -4.60
N GLY A 145 1.54 -2.23 -3.59
CA GLY A 145 2.90 -2.54 -3.17
C GLY A 145 3.26 -3.99 -3.47
N TYR A 146 4.48 -4.22 -3.90
CA TYR A 146 5.10 -5.54 -3.98
C TYR A 146 6.23 -5.62 -2.97
N GLY A 147 6.26 -6.67 -2.21
CA GLY A 147 7.28 -6.96 -1.21
C GLY A 147 7.05 -8.35 -0.63
N LEU A 148 8.00 -8.82 0.15
CA LEU A 148 8.02 -10.15 0.74
C LEU A 148 8.01 -10.03 2.27
N THR A 149 7.65 -11.11 2.97
CA THR A 149 7.85 -11.19 4.42
C THR A 149 9.33 -11.02 4.75
N GLU A 150 10.20 -11.63 3.95
CA GLU A 150 11.65 -11.61 4.07
C GLU A 150 12.27 -10.21 3.89
N THR A 151 11.55 -9.28 3.26
CA THR A 151 11.96 -7.88 3.13
C THR A 151 11.22 -6.93 4.07
N ASN A 152 10.53 -7.46 5.10
CA ASN A 152 9.67 -6.69 6.00
C ASN A 152 8.63 -5.85 5.24
N ALA A 153 8.00 -6.42 4.20
CA ALA A 153 7.03 -5.82 3.27
C ALA A 153 7.60 -4.72 2.36
N LEU A 154 8.91 -4.52 2.32
CA LEU A 154 9.53 -3.50 1.48
C LEU A 154 9.89 -4.08 0.11
N GLY A 155 9.73 -3.29 -0.94
CA GLY A 155 10.05 -3.67 -2.32
C GLY A 155 9.71 -2.55 -3.28
N THR A 156 8.57 -2.62 -3.96
CA THR A 156 8.12 -1.57 -4.90
C THR A 156 6.76 -1.00 -4.51
N LEU A 157 6.45 0.17 -5.05
CA LEU A 157 5.16 0.84 -4.88
C LEU A 157 4.75 1.53 -6.19
N ALA A 158 3.49 1.35 -6.59
CA ALA A 158 2.80 2.16 -7.59
C ALA A 158 1.57 2.79 -6.96
N SER A 159 1.31 4.06 -7.23
CA SER A 159 0.15 4.79 -6.70
C SER A 159 -0.28 5.94 -7.59
N GLY A 160 -1.54 6.36 -7.44
CA GLY A 160 -2.10 7.50 -8.16
C GLY A 160 -2.05 7.32 -9.68
N ASP A 161 -1.78 8.41 -10.40
CA ASP A 161 -1.79 8.43 -11.88
C ASP A 161 -0.81 7.43 -12.51
N GLU A 162 0.35 7.23 -11.89
CA GLU A 162 1.33 6.26 -12.37
C GLU A 162 0.73 4.83 -12.40
N TYR A 163 0.00 4.46 -11.35
CA TYR A 163 -0.64 3.16 -11.28
C TYR A 163 -1.87 3.06 -12.17
N ILE A 164 -2.67 4.11 -12.26
CA ILE A 164 -3.86 4.17 -13.12
C ILE A 164 -3.48 4.03 -14.59
N ASN A 165 -2.42 4.74 -15.02
CA ASN A 165 -1.92 4.71 -16.38
C ASN A 165 -1.15 3.41 -16.72
N ASN A 166 -0.58 2.73 -15.72
CA ASN A 166 0.13 1.47 -15.90
C ASN A 166 -0.30 0.43 -14.85
N PRO A 167 -1.54 -0.07 -14.92
CA PRO A 167 -2.15 -0.92 -13.87
C PRO A 167 -1.55 -2.32 -13.77
N SER A 168 -0.72 -2.72 -14.73
CA SER A 168 0.03 -3.99 -14.70
C SER A 168 1.37 -3.89 -14.00
N SER A 169 1.83 -2.66 -13.67
CA SER A 169 3.10 -2.44 -13.00
C SER A 169 2.99 -2.71 -11.51
N ALA A 170 4.04 -3.33 -10.95
CA ALA A 170 4.23 -3.41 -9.50
C ALA A 170 4.86 -2.12 -8.93
N GLY A 171 5.15 -1.13 -9.76
CA GLY A 171 5.67 0.17 -9.38
C GLY A 171 7.19 0.26 -9.36
N ARG A 172 7.67 1.32 -8.72
CA ARG A 172 9.09 1.64 -8.59
C ARG A 172 9.63 1.17 -7.26
N VAL A 173 10.93 0.94 -7.22
CA VAL A 173 11.66 0.60 -6.00
C VAL A 173 11.42 1.66 -4.91
N VAL A 174 11.12 1.21 -3.69
CA VAL A 174 10.95 2.10 -2.54
C VAL A 174 12.30 2.54 -2.00
N PRO A 175 12.65 3.83 -2.09
CA PRO A 175 13.91 4.35 -1.57
C PRO A 175 13.91 4.44 -0.03
N PRO A 176 15.04 4.77 0.59
CA PRO A 176 16.38 4.88 0.01
C PRO A 176 17.21 3.59 0.11
N LEU A 177 16.72 2.56 0.80
CA LEU A 177 17.52 1.42 1.26
C LEU A 177 17.28 0.15 0.43
N THR A 178 16.52 0.22 -0.65
CA THR A 178 16.14 -0.95 -1.46
C THR A 178 16.76 -0.87 -2.83
N GLU A 179 17.41 -1.96 -3.23
CA GLU A 179 17.90 -2.20 -4.59
C GLU A 179 17.18 -3.42 -5.14
N ILE A 180 16.77 -3.37 -6.41
CA ILE A 180 16.12 -4.49 -7.11
C ILE A 180 16.84 -4.73 -8.41
N LYS A 181 17.09 -6.01 -8.72
CA LYS A 181 17.62 -6.47 -9.98
C LYS A 181 16.75 -7.59 -10.54
N ILE A 182 16.76 -7.72 -11.85
CA ILE A 182 16.21 -8.87 -12.56
C ILE A 182 17.38 -9.68 -13.08
N ILE A 183 17.43 -10.97 -12.74
CA ILE A 183 18.55 -11.85 -13.05
C ILE A 183 18.10 -13.08 -13.83
N ASP A 184 19.05 -13.69 -14.53
CA ASP A 184 18.90 -15.02 -15.13
C ASP A 184 19.25 -16.14 -14.13
N ASN A 185 19.19 -17.39 -14.59
CA ASN A 185 19.52 -18.57 -13.79
C ASN A 185 21.00 -18.65 -13.39
N ASP A 186 21.88 -17.92 -14.08
CA ASP A 186 23.31 -17.85 -13.80
C ASP A 186 23.71 -16.62 -12.97
N TRP A 187 22.71 -15.93 -12.38
CA TRP A 187 22.86 -14.72 -11.56
C TRP A 187 23.37 -13.48 -12.30
N ASN A 188 23.31 -13.47 -13.63
CA ASN A 188 23.64 -12.28 -14.41
C ASN A 188 22.46 -11.33 -14.43
N GLU A 189 22.72 -10.03 -14.25
CA GLU A 189 21.70 -8.99 -14.37
C GLU A 189 21.23 -8.88 -15.82
N LEU A 190 19.92 -8.90 -16.01
CA LEU A 190 19.28 -8.81 -17.32
C LEU A 190 19.04 -7.36 -17.71
N GLU A 191 19.10 -7.09 -19.00
CA GLU A 191 18.73 -5.80 -19.57
C GLU A 191 17.23 -5.50 -19.39
N GLU A 192 16.90 -4.21 -19.41
CA GLU A 192 15.51 -3.75 -19.33
C GLU A 192 14.62 -4.41 -20.40
N GLY A 193 13.40 -4.81 -19.99
CA GLY A 193 12.44 -5.49 -20.84
C GLY A 193 12.62 -7.01 -20.93
N LYS A 194 13.63 -7.58 -20.31
CA LYS A 194 13.79 -9.04 -20.19
C LYS A 194 13.05 -9.58 -18.98
N ILE A 195 12.58 -10.83 -19.09
CA ILE A 195 11.90 -11.55 -18.02
C ILE A 195 12.92 -12.39 -17.27
N GLY A 196 12.96 -12.25 -15.93
CA GLY A 196 13.87 -13.00 -15.07
C GLY A 196 13.37 -13.05 -13.63
N GLU A 197 14.24 -13.52 -12.74
CA GLU A 197 13.96 -13.58 -11.30
C GLU A 197 14.21 -12.22 -10.65
N VAL A 198 13.30 -11.83 -9.73
CA VAL A 198 13.42 -10.58 -8.97
C VAL A 198 14.27 -10.83 -7.73
N VAL A 199 15.38 -10.15 -7.61
CA VAL A 199 16.22 -10.17 -6.41
C VAL A 199 16.17 -8.80 -5.73
N ILE A 200 16.00 -8.82 -4.40
CA ILE A 200 15.87 -7.62 -3.58
C ILE A 200 16.99 -7.59 -2.54
N LYS A 201 17.72 -6.49 -2.51
CA LYS A 201 18.72 -6.19 -1.49
C LYS A 201 18.27 -4.97 -0.68
N SER A 202 18.21 -5.09 0.63
CA SER A 202 17.84 -3.99 1.52
C SER A 202 18.35 -4.23 2.93
N GLU A 203 18.56 -3.14 3.70
CA GLU A 203 18.77 -3.21 5.14
C GLU A 203 17.52 -3.74 5.90
N SER A 204 16.37 -3.82 5.23
CA SER A 204 15.16 -4.43 5.76
C SER A 204 15.10 -5.95 5.59
N ASN A 205 16.01 -6.56 4.82
CA ASN A 205 16.01 -8.01 4.63
C ASN A 205 16.27 -8.75 5.94
N MET A 206 15.68 -9.92 6.06
CA MET A 206 15.83 -10.82 7.21
C MET A 206 17.08 -11.67 7.08
#